data_a315fe8ec576eebc79676035345884b6
#
_entry.id   a315fe8ec576eebc79676035345884b6
#
_cell.length_a   1.000
_cell.length_b   1.000
_cell.length_c   1.000
_cell.angle_alpha   90.00
_cell.angle_beta   90.00
_cell.angle_gamma   90.00
#
_symmetry.space_group_name_H-M   'P 1'
#
loop_
_entity.id
_entity.type
_entity.pdbx_description
1 polymer ?
#
loop_
_entity_poly.entity_id
_entity_poly.type
_entity_poly.pdbx_seq_one_letter_code
_entity_poly.pdbx_strand_id
1 'polypeptide(L)'
;MTYDTLDARLSCAADFVRAGAVLADVGTDHAYLPIALLSCGAISFAYAADVAEGPLATAKAHLDDCAAEHPTLYDQIRLVLTDGLVGLEHVTPAVTDISICGMGGELIARILSDAPFVKNPDIRLILQPMTMQPVLRRWLGENGFAVERERLCTANGKLYSVLCCHYTAENYVPKQPLLGDALLSDPDNKELLPRYLKINIERLSRIVAGRTSAGVECAEERAALALAEQMLKGMCND
;
A
#
# COMPACT_ATOMS: atom_id res chain seq x y z
N MET A 1 12.28 -8.50 10.97
CA MET A 1 12.41 -7.52 12.09
C MET A 1 11.02 -7.37 12.71
N THR A 2 10.90 -7.27 14.03
CA THR A 2 9.61 -6.99 14.69
C THR A 2 9.57 -5.50 14.97
N TYR A 3 8.51 -4.85 14.49
CA TYR A 3 8.27 -3.43 14.73
C TYR A 3 7.20 -3.31 15.81
N ASP A 4 7.56 -3.43 17.08
CA ASP A 4 6.63 -3.57 18.22
C ASP A 4 5.65 -2.38 18.37
N THR A 5 5.95 -1.25 17.74
CA THR A 5 5.09 -0.04 17.77
C THR A 5 4.13 0.08 16.58
N LEU A 6 4.30 -0.72 15.53
CA LEU A 6 3.46 -0.67 14.34
C LEU A 6 2.29 -1.63 14.42
N ASP A 7 1.13 -1.21 13.92
CA ASP A 7 0.06 -2.16 13.63
C ASP A 7 0.47 -3.13 12.51
N ALA A 8 -0.20 -4.27 12.39
CA ALA A 8 0.16 -5.29 11.41
C ALA A 8 0.11 -4.79 9.96
N ARG A 9 -0.68 -3.75 9.65
CA ARG A 9 -0.78 -3.12 8.35
C ARG A 9 0.48 -2.33 8.01
N LEU A 10 0.93 -1.49 8.94
CA LEU A 10 2.18 -0.73 8.80
C LEU A 10 3.42 -1.63 8.89
N SER A 11 3.37 -2.69 9.72
CA SER A 11 4.44 -3.71 9.75
C SER A 11 4.58 -4.42 8.40
N CYS A 12 3.47 -4.77 7.76
CA CYS A 12 3.49 -5.34 6.41
C CYS A 12 4.06 -4.36 5.36
N ALA A 13 3.76 -3.06 5.48
CA ALA A 13 4.35 -2.03 4.63
C ALA A 13 5.86 -1.88 4.90
N ALA A 14 6.28 -1.88 6.17
CA ALA A 14 7.68 -1.81 6.57
C ALA A 14 8.54 -2.93 5.95
N ASP A 15 8.00 -4.16 5.87
CA ASP A 15 8.69 -5.30 5.25
C ASP A 15 9.01 -5.10 3.77
N PHE A 16 8.31 -4.21 3.07
CA PHE A 16 8.56 -3.90 1.66
C PHE A 16 9.54 -2.74 1.45
N VAL A 17 9.82 -1.95 2.48
CA VAL A 17 10.79 -0.86 2.41
C VAL A 17 12.21 -1.44 2.33
N ARG A 18 13.02 -0.95 1.40
CA ARG A 18 14.39 -1.43 1.20
C ARG A 18 15.32 -0.99 2.34
N ALA A 19 16.24 -1.85 2.70
CA ALA A 19 17.28 -1.52 3.68
C ALA A 19 18.12 -0.33 3.18
N GLY A 20 18.34 0.66 4.06
CA GLY A 20 19.09 1.87 3.75
C GLY A 20 18.34 2.90 2.90
N ALA A 21 17.06 2.67 2.60
CA ALA A 21 16.24 3.57 1.79
C ALA A 21 16.18 5.00 2.34
N VAL A 22 15.90 5.95 1.43
CA VAL A 22 15.37 7.28 1.74
C VAL A 22 13.86 7.21 1.50
N LEU A 23 13.09 7.15 2.58
CA LEU A 23 11.65 6.94 2.53
C LEU A 23 10.89 8.27 2.46
N ALA A 24 9.94 8.40 1.53
CA ALA A 24 8.88 9.40 1.60
C ALA A 24 7.59 8.71 2.09
N ASP A 25 7.11 9.07 3.27
CA ASP A 25 5.87 8.56 3.84
C ASP A 25 4.77 9.61 3.71
N VAL A 26 3.80 9.36 2.82
CA VAL A 26 2.75 10.31 2.43
C VAL A 26 1.45 10.04 3.18
N GLY A 27 0.91 11.06 3.82
CA GLY A 27 -0.17 10.93 4.80
C GLY A 27 0.36 10.28 6.08
N THR A 28 1.48 10.79 6.54
CA THR A 28 2.28 10.18 7.61
C THR A 28 1.57 10.16 8.97
N ASP A 29 0.56 11.02 9.17
CA ASP A 29 -0.22 11.16 10.41
C ASP A 29 0.70 11.32 11.63
N HIS A 30 0.94 10.27 12.38
CA HIS A 30 1.82 10.25 13.56
C HIS A 30 3.29 9.90 13.27
N ALA A 31 3.68 9.74 12.01
CA ALA A 31 5.00 9.28 11.56
C ALA A 31 5.45 7.93 12.18
N TYR A 32 4.50 7.04 12.49
CA TYR A 32 4.83 5.74 13.09
C TYR A 32 5.76 4.91 12.21
N LEU A 33 5.49 4.82 10.91
CA LEU A 33 6.27 4.01 9.98
C LEU A 33 7.71 4.52 9.84
N PRO A 34 7.95 5.81 9.49
CA PRO A 34 9.31 6.31 9.31
C PRO A 34 10.11 6.30 10.63
N ILE A 35 9.51 6.65 11.77
CA ILE A 35 10.20 6.65 13.06
C ILE A 35 10.60 5.22 13.45
N ALA A 36 9.72 4.23 13.31
CA ALA A 36 10.05 2.84 13.61
C ALA A 36 11.19 2.31 12.75
N LEU A 37 11.18 2.61 11.45
CA LEU A 37 12.22 2.19 10.52
C LEU A 37 13.57 2.87 10.78
N LEU A 38 13.58 4.15 11.16
CA LEU A 38 14.80 4.88 11.54
C LEU A 38 15.34 4.38 12.87
N SER A 39 14.50 4.20 13.90
CA SER A 39 14.90 3.75 15.23
C SER A 39 15.59 2.38 15.22
N CYS A 40 15.18 1.48 14.30
CA CYS A 40 15.84 0.19 14.14
C CYS A 40 16.98 0.19 13.10
N GLY A 41 17.30 1.34 12.49
CA GLY A 41 18.36 1.46 11.47
C GLY A 41 18.02 0.78 10.13
N ALA A 42 16.74 0.50 9.86
CA ALA A 42 16.32 -0.13 8.62
C ALA A 42 16.44 0.81 7.42
N ILE A 43 16.21 2.10 7.60
CA ILE A 43 16.34 3.13 6.56
C ILE A 43 17.36 4.20 6.99
N SER A 44 17.85 4.99 6.03
CA SER A 44 18.88 6.01 6.26
C SER A 44 18.29 7.39 6.53
N PHE A 45 17.14 7.70 5.92
CA PHE A 45 16.49 9.00 6.02
C PHE A 45 14.99 8.89 5.72
N ALA A 46 14.18 9.85 6.22
CA ALA A 46 12.76 9.90 5.91
C ALA A 46 12.24 11.33 5.71
N TYR A 47 11.31 11.47 4.76
CA TYR A 47 10.41 12.61 4.60
C TYR A 47 9.01 12.16 5.04
N ALA A 48 8.56 12.65 6.18
CA ALA A 48 7.22 12.40 6.70
C ALA A 48 6.31 13.53 6.26
N ALA A 49 5.49 13.26 5.24
CA ALA A 49 4.70 14.26 4.52
C ALA A 49 3.21 14.17 4.87
N ASP A 50 2.57 15.30 5.07
CA ASP A 50 1.12 15.41 5.21
C ASP A 50 0.61 16.73 4.62
N VAL A 51 -0.65 16.76 4.18
CA VAL A 51 -1.29 17.95 3.64
C VAL A 51 -1.80 18.90 4.73
N ALA A 52 -1.89 18.42 5.97
CA ALA A 52 -2.44 19.17 7.09
C ALA A 52 -1.41 19.37 8.22
N GLU A 53 -1.44 20.56 8.83
CA GLU A 53 -0.56 20.91 9.96
C GLU A 53 -0.82 20.07 11.23
N GLY A 54 -2.08 19.68 11.46
CA GLY A 54 -2.47 18.91 12.66
C GLY A 54 -1.75 17.55 12.75
N PRO A 55 -1.83 16.67 11.74
CA PRO A 55 -1.04 15.45 11.68
C PRO A 55 0.46 15.68 11.84
N LEU A 56 1.03 16.70 11.19
CA LEU A 56 2.45 17.02 11.34
C LEU A 56 2.82 17.47 12.75
N ALA A 57 1.95 18.20 13.45
CA ALA A 57 2.15 18.54 14.86
C ALA A 57 2.16 17.28 15.74
N THR A 58 1.28 16.32 15.46
CA THR A 58 1.25 15.03 16.16
C THR A 58 2.51 14.20 15.84
N ALA A 59 2.93 14.16 14.57
CA ALA A 59 4.18 13.52 14.16
C ALA A 59 5.39 14.14 14.87
N LYS A 60 5.41 15.48 15.02
CA LYS A 60 6.48 16.19 15.75
C LYS A 60 6.51 15.78 17.22
N ALA A 61 5.36 15.74 17.90
CA ALA A 61 5.30 15.30 19.30
C ALA A 61 5.80 13.85 19.46
N HIS A 62 5.37 12.94 18.58
CA HIS A 62 5.86 11.56 18.60
C HIS A 62 7.37 11.45 18.30
N LEU A 63 7.89 12.27 17.38
CA LEU A 63 9.32 12.34 17.12
C LEU A 63 10.08 12.81 18.37
N ASP A 64 9.58 13.84 19.08
CA ASP A 64 10.20 14.37 20.28
C ASP A 64 10.27 13.32 21.39
N ASP A 65 9.19 12.54 21.57
CA ASP A 65 9.14 11.45 22.55
C ASP A 65 10.17 10.35 22.20
N CYS A 66 10.23 9.92 20.95
CA CYS A 66 11.16 8.88 20.50
C CYS A 66 12.63 9.36 20.49
N ALA A 67 12.88 10.62 20.19
CA ALA A 67 14.22 11.19 20.13
C ALA A 67 14.88 11.29 21.52
N ALA A 68 14.13 11.19 22.60
CA ALA A 68 14.69 11.08 23.97
C ALA A 68 15.57 9.83 24.10
N GLU A 69 15.22 8.73 23.43
CA GLU A 69 15.98 7.47 23.43
C GLU A 69 16.88 7.35 22.18
N HIS A 70 16.51 8.00 21.08
CA HIS A 70 17.18 7.96 19.78
C HIS A 70 17.48 9.38 19.24
N PRO A 71 18.45 10.13 19.80
CA PRO A 71 18.69 11.53 19.44
C PRO A 71 19.00 11.80 17.97
N THR A 72 19.54 10.80 17.25
CA THR A 72 19.87 10.89 15.80
C THR A 72 18.64 11.04 14.92
N LEU A 73 17.44 10.73 15.42
CA LEU A 73 16.20 10.86 14.64
C LEU A 73 15.98 12.28 14.08
N TYR A 74 16.35 13.32 14.85
CA TYR A 74 16.22 14.70 14.38
C TYR A 74 17.02 15.01 13.11
N ASP A 75 18.14 14.34 12.91
CA ASP A 75 18.99 14.51 11.72
C ASP A 75 18.53 13.63 10.55
N GLN A 76 17.74 12.59 10.83
CA GLN A 76 17.35 11.56 9.86
C GLN A 76 15.91 11.69 9.35
N ILE A 77 15.10 12.62 9.91
CA ILE A 77 13.72 12.82 9.46
C ILE A 77 13.44 14.30 9.19
N ARG A 78 12.60 14.57 8.18
CA ARG A 78 12.02 15.88 7.89
C ARG A 78 10.50 15.76 7.82
N LEU A 79 9.81 16.60 8.59
CA LEU A 79 8.36 16.78 8.50
C LEU A 79 8.06 17.77 7.38
N VAL A 80 7.21 17.40 6.42
CA VAL A 80 6.97 18.19 5.20
C VAL A 80 5.48 18.45 5.04
N LEU A 81 5.08 19.71 5.06
CA LEU A 81 3.70 20.13 4.74
C LEU A 81 3.56 20.22 3.23
N THR A 82 2.88 19.23 2.62
CA THR A 82 2.71 19.17 1.16
C THR A 82 1.50 18.35 0.76
N ASP A 83 0.90 18.63 -0.40
CA ASP A 83 -0.15 17.79 -1.00
C ASP A 83 0.52 16.63 -1.76
N GLY A 84 0.39 15.44 -1.19
CA GLY A 84 0.96 14.23 -1.77
C GLY A 84 2.49 14.27 -1.86
N LEU A 85 3.01 14.24 -3.08
CA LEU A 85 4.44 14.14 -3.39
C LEU A 85 5.05 15.45 -3.93
N VAL A 86 4.31 16.55 -3.93
CA VAL A 86 4.76 17.84 -4.51
C VAL A 86 6.02 18.33 -3.81
N GLY A 87 7.06 18.62 -4.58
CA GLY A 87 8.35 19.13 -4.09
C GLY A 87 9.34 18.05 -3.62
N LEU A 88 8.88 16.81 -3.45
CA LEU A 88 9.75 15.70 -3.03
C LEU A 88 10.69 15.20 -4.15
N GLU A 89 10.47 15.62 -5.39
CA GLU A 89 11.37 15.38 -6.52
C GLU A 89 12.71 16.17 -6.44
N HIS A 90 12.76 17.19 -5.59
CA HIS A 90 13.92 18.10 -5.47
C HIS A 90 14.67 17.98 -4.15
N VAL A 91 14.26 17.06 -3.28
CA VAL A 91 14.86 16.90 -1.94
C VAL A 91 16.23 16.22 -1.97
N THR A 92 17.03 16.52 -0.95
CA THR A 92 18.32 15.86 -0.73
C THR A 92 18.40 15.36 0.72
N PRO A 93 18.66 14.05 0.94
CA PRO A 93 18.93 13.00 -0.04
C PRO A 93 17.71 12.64 -0.90
N ALA A 94 17.93 12.15 -2.14
CA ALA A 94 16.86 11.81 -3.08
C ALA A 94 16.03 10.62 -2.58
N VAL A 95 14.70 10.68 -2.76
CA VAL A 95 13.76 9.63 -2.40
C VAL A 95 14.01 8.36 -3.21
N THR A 96 14.06 7.22 -2.55
CA THR A 96 14.20 5.90 -3.17
C THR A 96 12.97 5.02 -2.98
N ASP A 97 12.27 5.17 -1.85
CA ASP A 97 11.07 4.41 -1.53
C ASP A 97 9.94 5.38 -1.12
N ILE A 98 8.73 5.08 -1.55
CA ILE A 98 7.55 5.90 -1.25
C ILE A 98 6.49 5.00 -0.62
N SER A 99 6.02 5.36 0.58
CA SER A 99 4.87 4.73 1.21
C SER A 99 3.65 5.65 1.16
N ILE A 100 2.51 5.10 0.74
CA ILE A 100 1.19 5.75 0.79
C ILE A 100 0.22 4.77 1.41
N CYS A 101 -0.01 4.89 2.71
CA CYS A 101 -0.81 3.95 3.48
C CYS A 101 -2.06 4.61 4.06
N GLY A 102 -3.16 3.82 4.19
CA GLY A 102 -4.36 4.31 4.86
C GLY A 102 -5.30 5.17 4.00
N MET A 103 -5.06 5.27 2.70
CA MET A 103 -5.84 6.10 1.77
C MET A 103 -6.73 5.27 0.84
N GLY A 104 -7.72 5.90 0.19
CA GLY A 104 -8.48 5.26 -0.90
C GLY A 104 -7.64 5.06 -2.15
N GLY A 105 -7.88 3.96 -2.91
CA GLY A 105 -7.10 3.65 -4.11
C GLY A 105 -7.17 4.74 -5.19
N GLU A 106 -8.30 5.45 -5.29
CA GLU A 106 -8.45 6.60 -6.21
C GLU A 106 -7.55 7.78 -5.80
N LEU A 107 -7.46 8.05 -4.50
CA LEU A 107 -6.59 9.11 -3.98
C LEU A 107 -5.10 8.76 -4.19
N ILE A 108 -4.72 7.51 -3.93
CA ILE A 108 -3.36 7.03 -4.21
C ILE A 108 -3.02 7.21 -5.70
N ALA A 109 -3.91 6.78 -6.60
CA ALA A 109 -3.72 6.92 -8.04
C ALA A 109 -3.57 8.39 -8.46
N ARG A 110 -4.35 9.31 -7.88
CA ARG A 110 -4.23 10.76 -8.11
C ARG A 110 -2.87 11.28 -7.66
N ILE A 111 -2.45 10.98 -6.42
CA ILE A 111 -1.15 11.42 -5.88
C ILE A 111 0.00 10.97 -6.78
N LEU A 112 -0.03 9.73 -7.26
CA LEU A 112 0.98 9.20 -8.17
C LEU A 112 0.92 9.84 -9.56
N SER A 113 -0.29 10.18 -10.06
CA SER A 113 -0.47 10.89 -11.34
C SER A 113 0.14 12.29 -11.31
N ASP A 114 0.02 12.97 -10.18
CA ASP A 114 0.49 14.35 -9.99
C ASP A 114 2.02 14.43 -9.77
N ALA A 115 2.70 13.28 -9.66
CA ALA A 115 4.13 13.19 -9.37
C ALA A 115 4.91 12.40 -10.46
N PRO A 116 5.20 12.98 -11.63
CA PRO A 116 5.86 12.26 -12.74
C PRO A 116 7.20 11.61 -12.38
N PHE A 117 7.91 12.09 -11.37
CA PHE A 117 9.20 11.54 -10.94
C PHE A 117 9.09 10.11 -10.40
N VAL A 118 7.90 9.65 -9.97
CA VAL A 118 7.68 8.26 -9.55
C VAL A 118 7.82 7.27 -10.71
N LYS A 119 7.80 7.75 -11.97
CA LYS A 119 8.11 6.97 -13.18
C LYS A 119 9.62 6.78 -13.36
N ASN A 120 10.30 6.50 -12.26
CA ASN A 120 11.70 6.10 -12.21
C ASN A 120 11.76 4.65 -11.73
N PRO A 121 12.38 3.72 -12.48
CA PRO A 121 12.47 2.31 -12.10
C PRO A 121 13.22 2.07 -10.77
N ASP A 122 14.05 3.02 -10.33
CA ASP A 122 14.77 2.94 -9.07
C ASP A 122 13.90 3.29 -7.85
N ILE A 123 12.72 3.87 -8.07
CA ILE A 123 11.77 4.17 -7.00
C ILE A 123 10.86 2.99 -6.74
N ARG A 124 10.79 2.56 -5.48
CA ARG A 124 9.83 1.56 -5.01
C ARG A 124 8.62 2.24 -4.41
N LEU A 125 7.43 1.76 -4.77
CA LEU A 125 6.15 2.21 -4.21
C LEU A 125 5.61 1.13 -3.27
N ILE A 126 5.24 1.54 -2.06
CA ILE A 126 4.59 0.71 -1.04
C ILE A 126 3.20 1.31 -0.80
N LEU A 127 2.16 0.65 -1.30
CA LEU A 127 0.82 1.21 -1.36
C LEU A 127 -0.15 0.37 -0.54
N GLN A 128 -0.87 1.01 0.40
CA GLN A 128 -1.88 0.32 1.19
C GLN A 128 -3.25 1.00 1.02
N PRO A 129 -4.03 0.58 0.02
CA PRO A 129 -5.37 1.11 -0.22
C PRO A 129 -6.36 0.56 0.82
N MET A 130 -7.11 1.46 1.49
CA MET A 130 -8.22 1.10 2.39
C MET A 130 -9.47 0.68 1.63
N THR A 131 -9.68 1.28 0.46
CA THR A 131 -10.84 1.08 -0.42
C THR A 131 -10.39 1.17 -1.87
N MET A 132 -11.24 0.77 -2.81
CA MET A 132 -11.03 0.94 -4.26
C MET A 132 -9.74 0.31 -4.80
N GLN A 133 -9.32 -0.84 -4.23
CA GLN A 133 -8.16 -1.61 -4.69
C GLN A 133 -8.22 -1.95 -6.20
N PRO A 134 -9.38 -2.34 -6.76
CA PRO A 134 -9.47 -2.62 -8.20
C PRO A 134 -9.14 -1.41 -9.09
N VAL A 135 -9.52 -0.20 -8.65
CA VAL A 135 -9.21 1.03 -9.38
C VAL A 135 -7.71 1.29 -9.38
N LEU A 136 -7.06 1.16 -8.21
CA LEU A 136 -5.62 1.34 -8.10
C LEU A 136 -4.86 0.31 -8.96
N ARG A 137 -5.23 -0.97 -8.91
CA ARG A 137 -4.57 -2.02 -9.72
C ARG A 137 -4.68 -1.75 -11.22
N ARG A 138 -5.85 -1.27 -11.70
CA ARG A 138 -6.01 -0.87 -13.12
C ARG A 138 -5.12 0.32 -13.46
N TRP A 139 -5.17 1.35 -12.63
CA TRP A 139 -4.35 2.54 -12.83
C TRP A 139 -2.86 2.20 -12.89
N LEU A 140 -2.36 1.35 -12.01
CA LEU A 140 -0.96 0.91 -12.01
C LEU A 140 -0.60 0.23 -13.34
N GLY A 141 -1.40 -0.72 -13.81
CA GLY A 141 -1.17 -1.40 -15.09
C GLY A 141 -1.23 -0.45 -16.28
N GLU A 142 -2.19 0.47 -16.31
CA GLU A 142 -2.37 1.45 -17.39
C GLU A 142 -1.24 2.49 -17.44
N ASN A 143 -0.55 2.71 -16.32
CA ASN A 143 0.53 3.70 -16.20
C ASN A 143 1.94 3.10 -16.14
N GLY A 144 2.10 1.82 -16.46
CA GLY A 144 3.40 1.15 -16.58
C GLY A 144 4.05 0.78 -15.25
N PHE A 145 3.27 0.58 -14.19
CA PHE A 145 3.77 0.11 -12.90
C PHE A 145 3.46 -1.38 -12.71
N ALA A 146 4.49 -2.19 -12.55
CA ALA A 146 4.34 -3.58 -12.18
C ALA A 146 4.03 -3.71 -10.68
N VAL A 147 3.03 -4.53 -10.34
CA VAL A 147 2.80 -5.00 -8.97
C VAL A 147 3.65 -6.24 -8.77
N GLU A 148 4.79 -6.08 -8.10
CA GLU A 148 5.75 -7.15 -7.83
C GLU A 148 5.21 -8.12 -6.80
N ARG A 149 4.62 -7.58 -5.73
CA ARG A 149 4.00 -8.32 -4.63
C ARG A 149 2.75 -7.64 -4.13
N GLU A 150 1.80 -8.42 -3.65
CA GLU A 150 0.66 -7.92 -2.91
C GLU A 150 0.37 -8.86 -1.73
N ARG A 151 0.66 -8.41 -0.51
CA ARG A 151 0.57 -9.21 0.71
C ARG A 151 -0.67 -8.84 1.53
N LEU A 152 -1.33 -9.87 2.05
CA LEU A 152 -2.42 -9.73 3.01
C LEU A 152 -1.91 -9.56 4.43
N CYS A 153 -2.61 -8.76 5.21
CA CYS A 153 -2.40 -8.63 6.65
C CYS A 153 -3.72 -8.39 7.38
N THR A 154 -3.72 -8.62 8.70
CA THR A 154 -4.90 -8.40 9.53
C THR A 154 -4.60 -7.39 10.62
N ALA A 155 -5.43 -6.34 10.72
CA ALA A 155 -5.37 -5.37 11.81
C ALA A 155 -6.78 -5.10 12.32
N ASN A 156 -6.98 -5.08 13.64
CA ASN A 156 -8.27 -4.84 14.29
C ASN A 156 -9.41 -5.72 13.72
N GLY A 157 -9.12 -7.01 13.45
CA GLY A 157 -10.07 -7.97 12.91
C GLY A 157 -10.42 -7.80 11.43
N LYS A 158 -9.92 -6.78 10.76
CA LYS A 158 -10.11 -6.53 9.32
C LYS A 158 -8.93 -7.03 8.51
N LEU A 159 -9.20 -7.39 7.25
CA LEU A 159 -8.20 -7.83 6.29
C LEU A 159 -7.84 -6.66 5.37
N TYR A 160 -6.55 -6.48 5.15
CA TYR A 160 -5.98 -5.46 4.28
C TYR A 160 -4.99 -6.09 3.30
N SER A 161 -4.67 -5.39 2.22
CA SER A 161 -3.54 -5.72 1.34
C SER A 161 -2.57 -4.55 1.23
N VAL A 162 -1.30 -4.88 1.11
CA VAL A 162 -0.21 -3.93 0.83
C VAL A 162 0.46 -4.35 -0.46
N LEU A 163 0.57 -3.40 -1.39
CA LEU A 163 1.19 -3.59 -2.70
C LEU A 163 2.63 -3.06 -2.68
N CYS A 164 3.55 -3.83 -3.25
CA CYS A 164 4.90 -3.40 -3.59
C CYS A 164 5.00 -3.28 -5.10
N CYS A 165 5.31 -2.07 -5.60
CA CYS A 165 5.28 -1.76 -7.02
C CYS A 165 6.56 -1.03 -7.45
N HIS A 166 6.88 -1.10 -8.75
CA HIS A 166 7.92 -0.29 -9.39
C HIS A 166 7.53 0.05 -10.83
N TYR A 167 8.14 1.10 -11.38
CA TYR A 167 7.90 1.51 -12.75
C TYR A 167 8.70 0.67 -13.74
N THR A 168 8.03 0.15 -14.77
CA THR A 168 8.63 -0.66 -15.84
C THR A 168 8.50 -0.02 -17.22
N ALA A 169 7.70 1.02 -17.35
CA ALA A 169 7.25 1.63 -18.61
C ALA A 169 6.38 0.69 -19.49
N GLU A 170 6.05 -0.50 -19.03
CA GLU A 170 5.24 -1.48 -19.74
C GLU A 170 3.79 -1.44 -19.22
N ASN A 171 2.87 -0.99 -20.06
CA ASN A 171 1.45 -0.99 -19.72
C ASN A 171 0.87 -2.39 -19.85
N TYR A 172 -0.01 -2.76 -18.92
CA TYR A 172 -0.74 -4.02 -18.97
C TYR A 172 -2.16 -3.86 -18.42
N VAL A 173 -3.03 -4.79 -18.76
CA VAL A 173 -4.36 -4.89 -18.18
C VAL A 173 -4.34 -6.01 -17.15
N PRO A 174 -4.62 -5.71 -15.86
CA PRO A 174 -4.71 -6.75 -14.83
C PRO A 174 -5.78 -7.80 -15.21
N LYS A 175 -5.43 -9.08 -15.09
CA LYS A 175 -6.36 -10.20 -15.40
C LYS A 175 -7.44 -10.32 -14.32
N GLN A 176 -7.08 -10.05 -13.07
CA GLN A 176 -7.95 -10.19 -11.90
C GLN A 176 -7.96 -8.90 -11.06
N PRO A 177 -8.40 -7.75 -11.60
CA PRO A 177 -8.31 -6.49 -10.85
C PRO A 177 -9.17 -6.50 -9.58
N LEU A 178 -10.27 -7.28 -9.57
CA LEU A 178 -11.18 -7.42 -8.42
C LEU A 178 -10.59 -8.25 -7.28
N LEU A 179 -9.65 -9.17 -7.57
CA LEU A 179 -9.03 -10.07 -6.60
C LEU A 179 -7.53 -9.80 -6.41
N GLY A 180 -6.84 -9.26 -7.42
CA GLY A 180 -5.39 -9.00 -7.41
C GLY A 180 -4.56 -10.15 -7.96
N ASP A 181 -3.95 -9.98 -9.13
CA ASP A 181 -3.11 -11.00 -9.76
C ASP A 181 -1.92 -11.38 -8.85
N ALA A 182 -1.19 -10.39 -8.36
CA ALA A 182 -0.06 -10.59 -7.46
C ALA A 182 -0.50 -11.17 -6.11
N LEU A 183 -1.65 -10.72 -5.57
CA LEU A 183 -2.19 -11.23 -4.30
C LEU A 183 -2.50 -12.72 -4.37
N LEU A 184 -3.14 -13.17 -5.44
CA LEU A 184 -3.52 -14.57 -5.62
C LEU A 184 -2.32 -15.51 -5.78
N SER A 185 -1.18 -14.99 -6.24
CA SER A 185 0.05 -15.75 -6.50
C SER A 185 1.13 -15.58 -5.42
N ASP A 186 0.98 -14.63 -4.49
CA ASP A 186 1.97 -14.39 -3.44
C ASP A 186 1.94 -15.52 -2.40
N PRO A 187 3.04 -16.28 -2.22
CA PRO A 187 3.09 -17.43 -1.31
C PRO A 187 2.90 -17.05 0.16
N ASP A 188 3.21 -15.80 0.54
CA ASP A 188 3.04 -15.32 1.91
C ASP A 188 1.56 -15.15 2.28
N ASN A 189 0.67 -15.14 1.30
CA ASN A 189 -0.78 -15.04 1.53
C ASN A 189 -1.45 -16.37 1.87
N LYS A 190 -0.73 -17.50 1.83
CA LYS A 190 -1.30 -18.86 1.97
C LYS A 190 -2.24 -19.01 3.17
N GLU A 191 -1.90 -18.44 4.31
CA GLU A 191 -2.71 -18.53 5.53
C GLU A 191 -3.98 -17.67 5.46
N LEU A 192 -3.88 -16.45 4.93
CA LEU A 192 -4.97 -15.49 4.90
C LEU A 192 -5.84 -15.59 3.64
N LEU A 193 -5.34 -16.23 2.59
CA LEU A 193 -6.00 -16.32 1.29
C LEU A 193 -7.40 -17.00 1.36
N PRO A 194 -7.62 -18.09 2.12
CA PRO A 194 -8.96 -18.66 2.25
C PRO A 194 -9.98 -17.68 2.85
N ARG A 195 -9.56 -16.89 3.84
CA ARG A 195 -10.40 -15.84 4.44
C ARG A 195 -10.67 -14.72 3.44
N TYR A 196 -9.66 -14.28 2.69
CA TYR A 196 -9.79 -13.28 1.65
C TYR A 196 -10.79 -13.71 0.57
N LEU A 197 -10.67 -14.93 0.08
CA LEU A 197 -11.56 -15.48 -0.93
C LEU A 197 -13.01 -15.54 -0.42
N LYS A 198 -13.27 -16.02 0.81
CA LYS A 198 -14.61 -16.06 1.40
C LYS A 198 -15.27 -14.68 1.43
N ILE A 199 -14.54 -13.65 1.91
CA ILE A 199 -15.03 -12.27 1.96
C ILE A 199 -15.38 -11.76 0.55
N ASN A 200 -14.53 -12.05 -0.45
CA ASN A 200 -14.77 -11.61 -1.82
C ASN A 200 -15.90 -12.39 -2.50
N ILE A 201 -16.07 -13.70 -2.23
CA ILE A 201 -17.22 -14.48 -2.70
C ILE A 201 -18.52 -13.85 -2.21
N GLU A 202 -18.64 -13.56 -0.91
CA GLU A 202 -19.84 -12.94 -0.34
C GLU A 202 -20.11 -11.54 -0.95
N ARG A 203 -19.06 -10.75 -1.13
CA ARG A 203 -19.15 -9.42 -1.74
C ARG A 203 -19.58 -9.50 -3.21
N LEU A 204 -18.90 -10.33 -4.00
CA LEU A 204 -19.15 -10.48 -5.43
C LEU A 204 -20.52 -11.10 -5.72
N SER A 205 -20.94 -12.10 -4.92
CA SER A 205 -22.27 -12.71 -5.05
C SER A 205 -23.38 -11.66 -4.89
N ARG A 206 -23.26 -10.76 -3.91
CA ARG A 206 -24.23 -9.66 -3.71
C ARG A 206 -24.24 -8.70 -4.90
N ILE A 207 -23.05 -8.34 -5.43
CA ILE A 207 -22.93 -7.44 -6.59
C ILE A 207 -23.55 -8.08 -7.83
N VAL A 208 -23.21 -9.34 -8.12
CA VAL A 208 -23.74 -10.10 -9.27
C VAL A 208 -25.26 -10.22 -9.19
N ALA A 209 -25.81 -10.57 -8.03
CA ALA A 209 -27.25 -10.67 -7.84
C ALA A 209 -27.96 -9.32 -8.08
N GLY A 210 -27.45 -8.24 -7.48
CA GLY A 210 -28.01 -6.90 -7.64
C GLY A 210 -27.96 -6.39 -9.09
N ARG A 211 -26.80 -6.54 -9.77
CA ARG A 211 -26.65 -6.12 -11.17
C ARG A 211 -27.53 -6.96 -12.11
N THR A 212 -27.59 -8.28 -11.90
CA THR A 212 -28.45 -9.16 -12.70
C THR A 212 -29.92 -8.77 -12.55
N SER A 213 -30.40 -8.48 -11.34
CA SER A 213 -31.78 -8.02 -11.10
C SER A 213 -32.08 -6.68 -11.75
N ALA A 214 -31.09 -5.83 -11.90
CA ALA A 214 -31.21 -4.53 -12.56
C ALA A 214 -30.98 -4.59 -14.09
N GLY A 215 -30.71 -5.75 -14.67
CA GLY A 215 -30.38 -5.89 -16.09
C GLY A 215 -29.04 -5.28 -16.50
N VAL A 216 -28.12 -5.07 -15.54
CA VAL A 216 -26.79 -4.49 -15.78
C VAL A 216 -25.78 -5.60 -16.01
N GLU A 217 -24.91 -5.42 -17.00
CA GLU A 217 -23.82 -6.36 -17.28
C GLU A 217 -22.86 -6.48 -16.08
N CYS A 218 -22.41 -7.72 -15.81
CA CYS A 218 -21.48 -8.03 -14.70
C CYS A 218 -20.56 -9.22 -15.04
N ALA A 219 -20.06 -9.27 -16.27
CA ALA A 219 -19.21 -10.37 -16.75
C ALA A 219 -17.91 -10.47 -15.93
N GLU A 220 -17.29 -9.35 -15.62
CA GLU A 220 -16.06 -9.32 -14.83
C GLU A 220 -16.29 -9.83 -13.38
N GLU A 221 -17.35 -9.38 -12.73
CA GLU A 221 -17.68 -9.82 -11.36
C GLU A 221 -18.06 -11.31 -11.33
N ARG A 222 -18.74 -11.81 -12.36
CA ARG A 222 -19.05 -13.26 -12.46
C ARG A 222 -17.77 -14.08 -12.66
N ALA A 223 -16.85 -13.63 -13.51
CA ALA A 223 -15.58 -14.30 -13.73
C ALA A 223 -14.73 -14.33 -12.45
N ALA A 224 -14.64 -13.20 -11.73
CA ALA A 224 -13.91 -13.11 -10.47
C ALA A 224 -14.56 -13.98 -9.37
N LEU A 225 -15.90 -14.02 -9.30
CA LEU A 225 -16.64 -14.88 -8.37
C LEU A 225 -16.33 -16.35 -8.63
N ALA A 226 -16.46 -16.80 -9.88
CA ALA A 226 -16.19 -18.19 -10.25
C ALA A 226 -14.75 -18.61 -9.95
N LEU A 227 -13.77 -17.73 -10.21
CA LEU A 227 -12.37 -17.98 -9.87
C LEU A 227 -12.17 -18.12 -8.36
N ALA A 228 -12.75 -17.22 -7.56
CA ALA A 228 -12.62 -17.26 -6.11
C ALA A 228 -13.21 -18.54 -5.51
N GLU A 229 -14.38 -18.97 -6.01
CA GLU A 229 -15.03 -20.23 -5.60
C GLU A 229 -14.19 -21.46 -5.98
N GLN A 230 -13.64 -21.48 -7.19
CA GLN A 230 -12.77 -22.56 -7.67
C GLN A 230 -11.52 -22.69 -6.81
N MET A 231 -10.82 -21.57 -6.55
CA MET A 231 -9.61 -21.55 -5.72
C MET A 231 -9.90 -22.00 -4.29
N LEU A 232 -10.97 -21.50 -3.67
CA LEU A 232 -11.33 -21.88 -2.30
C LEU A 232 -11.66 -23.37 -2.20
N LYS A 233 -12.36 -23.94 -3.20
CA LYS A 233 -12.68 -25.38 -3.27
C LYS A 233 -11.40 -26.22 -3.41
N GLY A 234 -10.42 -25.79 -4.20
CA GLY A 234 -9.14 -26.47 -4.33
C GLY A 234 -8.41 -26.56 -2.99
N MET A 235 -8.38 -25.47 -2.22
CA MET A 235 -7.72 -25.41 -0.91
C MET A 235 -8.36 -26.27 0.19
N CYS A 236 -9.63 -26.68 0.03
CA CYS A 236 -10.32 -27.55 0.98
C CYS A 236 -10.09 -29.04 0.71
N ASN A 237 -9.49 -29.39 -0.43
CA ASN A 237 -9.29 -30.79 -0.85
C ASN A 237 -7.82 -31.26 -0.66
N ASP A 238 -6.91 -30.35 -0.30
CA ASP A 238 -5.51 -30.61 0.09
C ASP A 238 -5.36 -30.58 1.63
#